data_04959ffd1a9ff8b535c8fffa526ebff2
#
_entry.id   04959ffd1a9ff8b535c8fffa526ebff2
#
_cell.length_a   1.000
_cell.length_b   1.000
_cell.length_c   1.000
_cell.angle_alpha   90.00
_cell.angle_beta   90.00
_cell.angle_gamma   90.00
#
_symmetry.space_group_name_H-M   'P 1'
#
loop_
_entity.id
_entity.type
_entity.pdbx_description
1 polymer ?
#
loop_
_entity_poly.entity_id
_entity_poly.type
_entity_poly.pdbx_seq_one_letter_code
_entity_poly.pdbx_strand_id
1 'polypeptide(L)'
;MRIVRTFRLALAAAVVIPTLVGAQAASKSPRGFDDSWFWGIKGGSTMFTTGAAGDAKVSAPTVGAEWVITRSRVAAYLSVEQAFFDNTAAVFDISSAGSARAVNISDLRSYNAGMYFYPLRYGNLRPYAGLGLSINVIQNADPQGTYTSESAQETVFTSVDEQSSRVSAKFTLGAQYQLQRVSVFAQAATLPTRRNFLINGAANTFVLEAGLRFNLLGAIEKLQ
;
A
#
# COMPACT_ATOMS: atom_id res chain seq x y z
N MET A 1 -22.32 29.77 10.71
CA MET A 1 -21.15 30.51 10.17
C MET A 1 -20.10 29.45 9.89
N ARG A 2 -20.01 28.99 8.62
CA ARG A 2 -19.15 27.86 8.20
C ARG A 2 -17.76 28.39 7.92
N ILE A 3 -16.77 28.00 8.73
CA ILE A 3 -15.36 28.25 8.47
C ILE A 3 -14.86 27.07 7.59
N VAL A 4 -14.79 27.31 6.29
CA VAL A 4 -14.14 26.43 5.34
C VAL A 4 -12.63 26.53 5.58
N ARG A 5 -12.05 25.57 6.29
CA ARG A 5 -10.61 25.42 6.38
C ARG A 5 -10.12 24.69 5.13
N THR A 6 -9.74 25.46 4.12
CA THR A 6 -8.95 24.98 3.00
C THR A 6 -7.57 24.59 3.51
N PHE A 7 -7.37 23.33 3.82
CA PHE A 7 -6.03 22.77 4.03
C PHE A 7 -5.35 22.66 2.67
N ARG A 8 -4.52 23.63 2.32
CA ARG A 8 -3.56 23.48 1.22
C ARG A 8 -2.51 22.52 1.71
N LEU A 9 -2.61 21.25 1.28
CA LEU A 9 -1.52 20.28 1.39
C LEU A 9 -0.39 20.77 0.48
N ALA A 10 0.58 21.45 1.07
CA ALA A 10 1.88 21.61 0.48
C ALA A 10 2.55 20.24 0.55
N LEU A 11 2.41 19.47 -0.53
CA LEU A 11 3.17 18.25 -0.77
C LEU A 11 4.62 18.69 -1.02
N ALA A 12 5.37 18.92 0.04
CA ALA A 12 6.82 19.01 -0.02
C ALA A 12 7.32 17.58 -0.29
N ALA A 13 7.24 17.16 -1.54
CA ALA A 13 8.03 16.06 -2.04
C ALA A 13 9.50 16.52 -1.91
N ALA A 14 10.10 16.24 -0.77
CA ALA A 14 11.55 16.25 -0.63
C ALA A 14 12.06 15.11 -1.51
N VAL A 15 12.17 15.37 -2.80
CA VAL A 15 12.99 14.60 -3.72
C VAL A 15 14.42 14.85 -3.25
N VAL A 16 14.89 14.03 -2.33
CA VAL A 16 16.31 13.86 -2.05
C VAL A 16 16.86 13.21 -3.31
N ILE A 17 17.19 14.03 -4.29
CA ILE A 17 18.04 13.63 -5.41
C ILE A 17 19.42 13.46 -4.76
N PRO A 18 19.94 12.23 -4.60
CA PRO A 18 21.33 12.09 -4.27
C PRO A 18 22.09 12.72 -5.44
N THR A 19 22.74 13.85 -5.19
CA THR A 19 23.69 14.43 -6.12
C THR A 19 24.73 13.36 -6.41
N LEU A 20 24.65 12.80 -7.59
CA LEU A 20 25.64 11.87 -8.15
C LEU A 20 26.92 12.68 -8.41
N VAL A 21 27.65 12.96 -7.34
CA VAL A 21 29.05 13.37 -7.43
C VAL A 21 29.83 12.20 -7.96
N GLY A 22 30.33 12.38 -9.16
CA GLY A 22 31.28 11.63 -9.95
C GLY A 22 31.89 10.36 -9.34
N ALA A 23 31.33 9.23 -9.69
CA ALA A 23 32.09 8.01 -9.81
C ALA A 23 32.22 7.72 -11.32
N GLN A 24 33.20 8.29 -11.96
CA GLN A 24 33.79 7.73 -13.17
C GLN A 24 34.40 6.37 -12.77
N ALA A 25 33.60 5.34 -12.81
CA ALA A 25 34.05 3.98 -12.69
C ALA A 25 33.76 3.30 -14.00
N ALA A 26 34.83 2.77 -14.57
CA ALA A 26 34.94 1.82 -15.66
C ALA A 26 33.61 1.27 -16.22
N SER A 27 33.51 1.21 -17.55
CA SER A 27 32.46 0.61 -18.35
C SER A 27 32.15 -0.81 -17.85
N LYS A 28 31.34 -0.95 -16.84
CA LYS A 28 30.77 -2.24 -16.46
C LYS A 28 29.50 -2.42 -17.25
N SER A 29 29.34 -3.60 -17.84
CA SER A 29 28.15 -4.11 -18.50
C SER A 29 26.87 -3.60 -17.85
N PRO A 30 25.77 -3.36 -18.61
CA PRO A 30 24.53 -2.89 -18.05
C PRO A 30 24.17 -3.76 -16.84
N ARG A 31 24.01 -3.13 -15.68
CA ARG A 31 23.73 -3.84 -14.42
C ARG A 31 22.48 -4.68 -14.61
N GLY A 32 22.64 -6.00 -14.50
CA GLY A 32 21.58 -6.96 -14.69
C GLY A 32 20.52 -6.85 -13.57
N PHE A 33 19.51 -7.67 -13.69
CA PHE A 33 18.49 -7.83 -12.66
C PHE A 33 19.05 -8.56 -11.42
N ASP A 34 19.97 -9.49 -11.65
CA ASP A 34 20.47 -10.37 -10.60
C ASP A 34 21.38 -9.61 -9.62
N ASP A 35 21.28 -9.93 -8.35
CA ASP A 35 22.07 -9.34 -7.26
C ASP A 35 22.03 -7.80 -7.27
N SER A 36 20.83 -7.24 -7.47
CA SER A 36 20.63 -5.81 -7.64
C SER A 36 19.68 -5.23 -6.61
N TRP A 37 19.90 -3.96 -6.31
CA TRP A 37 19.05 -3.18 -5.43
C TRP A 37 18.26 -2.17 -6.26
N PHE A 38 16.94 -2.25 -6.18
CA PHE A 38 16.02 -1.33 -6.85
C PHE A 38 15.30 -0.46 -5.84
N TRP A 39 15.16 0.80 -6.19
CA TRP A 39 14.20 1.71 -5.58
C TRP A 39 13.12 2.02 -6.61
N GLY A 40 11.85 1.97 -6.19
CA GLY A 40 10.71 2.13 -7.09
C GLY A 40 9.68 3.12 -6.57
N ILE A 41 8.99 3.73 -7.52
CA ILE A 41 7.76 4.49 -7.30
C ILE A 41 6.62 3.80 -8.05
N LYS A 42 5.44 3.85 -7.47
CA LYS A 42 4.27 3.20 -8.04
C LYS A 42 3.01 4.01 -7.80
N GLY A 43 2.05 3.83 -8.67
CA GLY A 43 0.72 4.40 -8.55
C GLY A 43 -0.33 3.44 -9.09
N GLY A 44 -1.56 3.62 -8.65
CA GLY A 44 -2.62 2.71 -9.03
C GLY A 44 -3.94 2.99 -8.32
N SER A 45 -4.66 1.92 -8.02
CA SER A 45 -5.95 1.98 -7.33
C SER A 45 -6.11 0.82 -6.36
N THR A 46 -6.57 1.14 -5.15
CA THR A 46 -7.00 0.16 -4.15
C THR A 46 -8.52 0.09 -4.15
N MET A 47 -9.06 -1.11 -4.38
CA MET A 47 -10.50 -1.38 -4.48
C MET A 47 -10.95 -2.22 -3.27
N PHE A 48 -11.91 -1.71 -2.53
CA PHE A 48 -12.46 -2.37 -1.34
C PHE A 48 -13.95 -2.06 -1.18
N THR A 49 -14.59 -2.69 -0.21
CA THR A 49 -15.97 -2.42 0.17
C THR A 49 -16.02 -2.11 1.65
N THR A 50 -16.70 -1.03 2.04
CA THR A 50 -16.92 -0.71 3.45
C THR A 50 -18.09 -1.52 3.97
N GLY A 51 -18.08 -1.88 5.28
CA GLY A 51 -19.19 -2.54 5.95
C GLY A 51 -20.35 -1.61 6.34
N ALA A 52 -20.51 -0.46 5.68
CA ALA A 52 -21.63 0.45 5.90
C ALA A 52 -22.94 -0.12 5.34
N ALA A 53 -24.07 0.33 5.85
CA ALA A 53 -25.38 -0.02 5.29
C ALA A 53 -25.43 0.33 3.79
N GLY A 54 -25.40 -0.70 2.93
CA GLY A 54 -25.37 -0.54 1.47
C GLY A 54 -24.07 -0.96 0.78
N ASP A 55 -23.11 -1.53 1.46
CA ASP A 55 -21.85 -2.09 0.91
C ASP A 55 -21.20 -1.19 -0.15
N ALA A 56 -20.81 0.01 0.25
CA ALA A 56 -20.23 0.98 -0.69
C ALA A 56 -18.89 0.45 -1.25
N LYS A 57 -18.85 0.25 -2.57
CA LYS A 57 -17.63 -0.08 -3.30
C LYS A 57 -16.80 1.17 -3.51
N VAL A 58 -15.57 1.14 -3.07
CA VAL A 58 -14.61 2.24 -3.14
C VAL A 58 -13.47 1.86 -4.08
N SER A 59 -13.09 2.78 -4.96
CA SER A 59 -11.88 2.70 -5.75
C SER A 59 -11.03 3.92 -5.43
N ALA A 60 -10.00 3.73 -4.63
CA ALA A 60 -9.15 4.77 -4.08
C ALA A 60 -7.86 4.89 -4.89
N PRO A 61 -7.52 6.07 -5.44
CA PRO A 61 -6.21 6.29 -6.04
C PRO A 61 -5.12 6.03 -4.99
N THR A 62 -4.06 5.37 -5.42
CA THR A 62 -2.97 4.92 -4.53
C THR A 62 -1.64 5.33 -5.10
N VAL A 63 -0.74 5.80 -4.25
CA VAL A 63 0.66 6.05 -4.58
C VAL A 63 1.55 5.35 -3.57
N GLY A 64 2.77 5.01 -3.98
CA GLY A 64 3.70 4.34 -3.07
C GLY A 64 5.13 4.35 -3.54
N ALA A 65 5.98 3.93 -2.63
CA ALA A 65 7.40 3.67 -2.87
C ALA A 65 7.74 2.25 -2.45
N GLU A 66 8.75 1.67 -3.08
CA GLU A 66 9.20 0.33 -2.76
C GLU A 66 10.71 0.19 -2.87
N TRP A 67 11.27 -0.73 -2.09
CA TRP A 67 12.63 -1.22 -2.20
C TRP A 67 12.58 -2.70 -2.54
N VAL A 68 13.36 -3.10 -3.52
CA VAL A 68 13.41 -4.49 -3.99
C VAL A 68 14.86 -4.92 -4.10
N ILE A 69 15.21 -5.99 -3.40
CA ILE A 69 16.54 -6.61 -3.48
C ILE A 69 16.37 -7.93 -4.21
N THR A 70 16.96 -8.03 -5.38
CA THR A 70 16.81 -9.19 -6.26
C THR A 70 17.98 -10.16 -6.14
N ARG A 71 17.68 -11.43 -6.28
CA ARG A 71 18.67 -12.50 -6.40
C ARG A 71 18.14 -13.57 -7.34
N SER A 72 18.81 -13.79 -8.45
CA SER A 72 18.47 -14.72 -9.54
C SER A 72 16.95 -14.91 -9.81
N ARG A 73 16.23 -15.69 -9.02
CA ARG A 73 14.81 -16.02 -9.20
C ARG A 73 13.90 -15.50 -8.07
N VAL A 74 14.46 -14.86 -7.07
CA VAL A 74 13.71 -14.33 -5.94
C VAL A 74 14.10 -12.88 -5.69
N ALA A 75 13.21 -12.14 -5.05
CA ALA A 75 13.52 -10.82 -4.52
C ALA A 75 12.80 -10.63 -3.18
N ALA A 76 13.45 -9.97 -2.23
CA ALA A 76 12.79 -9.42 -1.08
C ALA A 76 12.30 -8.01 -1.41
N TYR A 77 11.14 -7.62 -0.89
CA TYR A 77 10.63 -6.25 -1.05
C TYR A 77 10.09 -5.67 0.25
N LEU A 78 10.21 -4.36 0.36
CA LEU A 78 9.52 -3.52 1.32
C LEU A 78 8.80 -2.42 0.56
N SER A 79 7.57 -2.07 0.93
CA SER A 79 6.88 -0.93 0.34
C SER A 79 5.99 -0.20 1.32
N VAL A 80 5.78 1.09 1.04
CA VAL A 80 4.80 1.94 1.70
C VAL A 80 3.86 2.48 0.63
N GLU A 81 2.57 2.37 0.88
CA GLU A 81 1.51 2.78 -0.02
C GLU A 81 0.52 3.68 0.72
N GLN A 82 -0.01 4.69 0.04
CA GLN A 82 -1.06 5.56 0.54
C GLN A 82 -2.21 5.57 -0.46
N ALA A 83 -3.38 5.11 -0.03
CA ALA A 83 -4.63 5.22 -0.78
C ALA A 83 -5.44 6.39 -0.24
N PHE A 84 -5.99 7.21 -1.13
CA PHE A 84 -6.73 8.42 -0.80
C PHE A 84 -8.22 8.23 -1.05
N PHE A 85 -9.04 8.35 -0.01
CA PHE A 85 -10.49 8.28 -0.09
C PHE A 85 -11.13 8.97 1.10
N ASP A 86 -12.42 9.25 0.99
CA ASP A 86 -13.30 9.68 2.07
C ASP A 86 -14.60 8.91 1.94
N ASN A 87 -14.94 8.10 2.93
CA ASN A 87 -16.09 7.21 2.88
C ASN A 87 -16.62 6.91 4.29
N THR A 88 -17.74 6.19 4.36
CA THR A 88 -18.36 5.79 5.62
C THR A 88 -18.26 4.27 5.81
N ALA A 89 -17.81 3.87 6.98
CA ALA A 89 -17.87 2.50 7.50
C ALA A 89 -18.90 2.41 8.62
N ALA A 90 -19.08 1.24 9.21
CA ALA A 90 -19.94 1.04 10.37
C ALA A 90 -19.25 0.17 11.42
N VAL A 91 -19.47 0.52 12.69
CA VAL A 91 -19.09 -0.30 13.85
C VAL A 91 -20.33 -0.72 14.62
N PHE A 92 -20.26 -1.83 15.34
CA PHE A 92 -21.34 -2.26 16.21
C PHE A 92 -21.45 -1.31 17.39
N ASP A 93 -22.68 -0.79 17.62
CA ASP A 93 -23.02 0.06 18.76
C ASP A 93 -24.45 -0.21 19.19
N ILE A 94 -24.62 -0.87 20.34
CA ILE A 94 -25.92 -1.23 20.90
C ILE A 94 -26.78 0.00 21.27
N SER A 95 -26.16 1.15 21.51
CA SER A 95 -26.84 2.40 21.84
C SER A 95 -27.40 3.15 20.62
N SER A 96 -26.97 2.75 19.42
CA SER A 96 -27.40 3.34 18.16
C SER A 96 -28.61 2.63 17.57
N ALA A 97 -29.44 3.38 16.84
CA ALA A 97 -30.55 2.80 16.09
C ALA A 97 -30.04 1.77 15.06
N GLY A 98 -30.54 0.54 15.13
CA GLY A 98 -30.09 -0.56 14.27
C GLY A 98 -28.79 -1.22 14.71
N SER A 99 -28.31 -0.96 15.93
CA SER A 99 -27.07 -1.53 16.50
C SER A 99 -25.81 -1.31 15.65
N ALA A 100 -25.81 -0.26 14.82
CA ALA A 100 -24.68 0.14 14.01
C ALA A 100 -24.47 1.65 14.06
N ARG A 101 -23.23 2.07 14.18
CA ARG A 101 -22.85 3.48 14.16
C ARG A 101 -21.99 3.76 12.94
N ALA A 102 -22.33 4.83 12.23
CA ALA A 102 -21.55 5.31 11.10
C ALA A 102 -20.21 5.88 11.58
N VAL A 103 -19.13 5.56 10.87
CA VAL A 103 -17.78 6.05 11.10
C VAL A 103 -17.27 6.62 9.79
N ASN A 104 -16.93 7.89 9.77
CA ASN A 104 -16.27 8.49 8.60
C ASN A 104 -14.81 8.04 8.61
N ILE A 105 -14.38 7.40 7.54
CA ILE A 105 -13.02 6.91 7.36
C ILE A 105 -12.37 7.60 6.18
N SER A 106 -11.13 8.00 6.32
CA SER A 106 -10.34 8.53 5.21
C SER A 106 -8.91 8.03 5.25
N ASP A 107 -8.36 7.87 4.07
CA ASP A 107 -6.99 7.50 3.80
C ASP A 107 -6.55 6.18 4.43
N LEU A 108 -5.94 5.33 3.63
CA LEU A 108 -5.36 4.05 4.06
C LEU A 108 -3.87 4.05 3.78
N ARG A 109 -3.07 3.83 4.80
CA ARG A 109 -1.64 3.60 4.68
C ARG A 109 -1.33 2.13 4.85
N SER A 110 -0.56 1.58 3.91
CA SER A 110 -0.17 0.17 3.91
C SER A 110 1.35 0.06 3.94
N TYR A 111 1.86 -0.70 4.90
CA TYR A 111 3.28 -1.07 5.00
C TYR A 111 3.38 -2.54 4.62
N ASN A 112 4.14 -2.84 3.57
CA ASN A 112 4.23 -4.18 3.03
C ASN A 112 5.66 -4.71 3.10
N ALA A 113 5.79 -5.99 3.42
CA ALA A 113 7.04 -6.72 3.37
C ALA A 113 6.80 -8.12 2.82
N GLY A 114 7.69 -8.62 1.97
CA GLY A 114 7.51 -9.95 1.39
C GLY A 114 8.57 -10.32 0.38
N MET A 115 8.23 -11.31 -0.43
CA MET A 115 9.11 -11.88 -1.45
C MET A 115 8.38 -11.95 -2.79
N TYR A 116 9.11 -11.66 -3.86
CA TYR A 116 8.73 -11.96 -5.24
C TYR A 116 9.50 -13.18 -5.73
N PHE A 117 8.82 -14.03 -6.49
CA PHE A 117 9.39 -15.18 -7.18
C PHE A 117 9.23 -14.97 -8.69
N TYR A 118 10.33 -15.06 -9.42
CA TYR A 118 10.44 -14.89 -10.88
C TYR A 118 10.66 -16.25 -11.55
N PRO A 119 9.59 -17.00 -11.86
CA PRO A 119 9.72 -18.37 -12.37
C PRO A 119 10.32 -18.42 -13.77
N LEU A 120 10.06 -17.40 -14.57
CA LEU A 120 10.36 -17.36 -16.01
C LEU A 120 11.06 -16.05 -16.39
N ARG A 121 11.79 -16.11 -17.48
CA ARG A 121 12.42 -14.96 -18.12
C ARG A 121 12.26 -15.04 -19.64
N TYR A 122 11.63 -14.03 -20.21
CA TYR A 122 11.43 -13.87 -21.65
C TYR A 122 12.19 -12.63 -22.12
N GLY A 123 13.47 -12.79 -22.42
CA GLY A 123 14.33 -11.64 -22.71
C GLY A 123 14.42 -10.68 -21.53
N ASN A 124 13.87 -9.47 -21.70
CA ASN A 124 13.80 -8.43 -20.68
C ASN A 124 12.52 -8.49 -19.82
N LEU A 125 11.54 -9.30 -20.22
CA LEU A 125 10.29 -9.46 -19.47
C LEU A 125 10.45 -10.55 -18.41
N ARG A 126 10.02 -10.23 -17.19
CA ARG A 126 10.07 -11.12 -16.03
C ARG A 126 8.70 -11.11 -15.33
N PRO A 127 7.85 -12.11 -15.59
CA PRO A 127 6.65 -12.31 -14.78
C PRO A 127 7.05 -12.76 -13.36
N TYR A 128 6.24 -12.38 -12.37
CA TYR A 128 6.48 -12.75 -10.99
C TYR A 128 5.18 -12.98 -10.22
N ALA A 129 5.29 -13.80 -9.19
CA ALA A 129 4.31 -13.96 -8.15
C ALA A 129 4.92 -13.51 -6.81
N GLY A 130 4.12 -12.93 -5.93
CA GLY A 130 4.58 -12.43 -4.63
C GLY A 130 3.71 -12.91 -3.49
N LEU A 131 4.35 -13.11 -2.36
CA LEU A 131 3.71 -13.39 -1.08
C LEU A 131 4.35 -12.48 -0.02
N GLY A 132 3.52 -11.85 0.80
CA GLY A 132 3.98 -10.97 1.85
C GLY A 132 2.94 -10.73 2.92
N LEU A 133 3.27 -9.82 3.82
CA LEU A 133 2.40 -9.27 4.84
C LEU A 133 2.18 -7.79 4.56
N SER A 134 0.99 -7.32 4.87
CA SER A 134 0.59 -5.92 4.79
C SER A 134 0.02 -5.47 6.13
N ILE A 135 0.58 -4.43 6.71
CA ILE A 135 0.02 -3.71 7.84
C ILE A 135 -0.77 -2.55 7.27
N ASN A 136 -2.09 -2.59 7.42
CA ASN A 136 -3.01 -1.61 6.88
C ASN A 136 -3.52 -0.73 8.03
N VAL A 137 -3.39 0.59 7.91
CA VAL A 137 -3.77 1.58 8.93
C VAL A 137 -4.64 2.64 8.29
N ILE A 138 -5.88 2.76 8.74
CA ILE A 138 -6.77 3.86 8.38
C ILE A 138 -6.28 5.10 9.13
N GLN A 139 -6.06 6.19 8.41
CA GLN A 139 -5.41 7.38 8.99
C GLN A 139 -6.38 8.23 9.82
N ASN A 140 -7.65 8.28 9.42
CA ASN A 140 -8.69 8.97 10.14
C ASN A 140 -9.94 8.10 10.19
N ALA A 141 -10.52 7.97 11.39
CA ALA A 141 -11.75 7.23 11.64
C ALA A 141 -12.56 7.95 12.72
N ASP A 142 -13.57 8.69 12.30
CA ASP A 142 -14.38 9.55 13.18
C ASP A 142 -15.81 9.01 13.33
N PRO A 143 -16.17 8.45 14.50
CA PRO A 143 -17.54 8.00 14.78
C PRO A 143 -18.52 9.16 14.77
N GLN A 144 -19.68 8.96 14.12
CA GLN A 144 -20.68 9.99 13.91
C GLN A 144 -21.84 9.88 14.90
N GLY A 145 -22.52 11.02 15.17
CA GLY A 145 -23.75 11.10 15.97
C GLY A 145 -23.52 11.41 17.43
N THR A 146 -24.64 11.37 18.20
CA THR A 146 -24.66 11.66 19.64
C THR A 146 -24.60 10.35 20.46
N TYR A 147 -24.08 10.44 21.67
CA TYR A 147 -23.95 9.31 22.59
C TYR A 147 -24.95 9.43 23.75
N THR A 148 -25.43 8.30 24.22
CA THR A 148 -26.36 8.24 25.34
C THR A 148 -25.65 8.41 26.68
N SER A 149 -24.37 8.11 26.76
CA SER A 149 -23.52 8.27 27.93
C SER A 149 -22.05 8.37 27.52
N GLU A 150 -21.21 8.86 28.42
CA GLU A 150 -19.75 8.93 28.21
C GLU A 150 -19.13 7.54 28.07
N SER A 151 -19.60 6.55 28.84
CA SER A 151 -19.14 5.17 28.73
C SER A 151 -19.49 4.53 27.37
N ALA A 152 -20.66 4.85 26.80
CA ALA A 152 -21.02 4.40 25.45
C ALA A 152 -20.11 5.03 24.40
N GLN A 153 -19.79 6.30 24.56
CA GLN A 153 -18.81 6.99 23.68
C GLN A 153 -17.45 6.33 23.73
N GLU A 154 -16.89 6.11 24.92
CA GLU A 154 -15.58 5.48 25.11
C GLU A 154 -15.52 4.08 24.49
N THR A 155 -16.57 3.28 24.66
CA THR A 155 -16.68 1.95 24.06
C THR A 155 -16.60 1.99 22.53
N VAL A 156 -17.31 2.95 21.90
CA VAL A 156 -17.30 3.11 20.45
C VAL A 156 -15.92 3.56 19.95
N PHE A 157 -15.29 4.54 20.60
CA PHE A 157 -13.96 5.01 20.21
C PHE A 157 -12.91 3.90 20.32
N THR A 158 -12.93 3.12 21.38
CA THR A 158 -12.07 1.94 21.55
C THR A 158 -12.30 0.92 20.43
N SER A 159 -13.56 0.63 20.11
CA SER A 159 -13.90 -0.31 19.02
C SER A 159 -13.44 0.19 17.65
N VAL A 160 -13.52 1.48 17.37
CA VAL A 160 -13.03 2.11 16.13
C VAL A 160 -11.50 2.03 16.05
N ASP A 161 -10.80 2.33 17.13
CA ASP A 161 -9.34 2.28 17.19
C ASP A 161 -8.84 0.85 16.93
N GLU A 162 -9.41 -0.15 17.60
CA GLU A 162 -9.09 -1.57 17.40
C GLU A 162 -9.33 -2.07 15.97
N GLN A 163 -10.32 -1.48 15.27
CA GLN A 163 -10.67 -1.84 13.90
C GLN A 163 -10.00 -0.96 12.83
N SER A 164 -9.24 0.06 13.22
CA SER A 164 -8.55 0.97 12.30
C SER A 164 -7.23 0.45 11.78
N SER A 165 -6.67 -0.60 12.39
CA SER A 165 -5.40 -1.20 11.96
C SER A 165 -5.51 -2.71 11.82
N ARG A 166 -4.88 -3.26 10.75
CA ARG A 166 -4.91 -4.70 10.50
C ARG A 166 -3.70 -5.21 9.75
N VAL A 167 -3.24 -6.40 10.16
CA VAL A 167 -2.26 -7.19 9.42
C VAL A 167 -2.98 -8.20 8.55
N SER A 168 -2.62 -8.26 7.26
CA SER A 168 -3.17 -9.17 6.26
C SER A 168 -2.06 -9.82 5.45
N ALA A 169 -2.30 -11.03 4.93
CA ALA A 169 -1.46 -11.58 3.87
C ALA A 169 -1.67 -10.77 2.58
N LYS A 170 -0.61 -10.56 1.80
CA LYS A 170 -0.66 -9.91 0.49
C LYS A 170 -0.17 -10.88 -0.56
N PHE A 171 -1.03 -11.21 -1.53
CA PHE A 171 -0.69 -12.02 -2.69
C PHE A 171 -0.59 -11.09 -3.90
N THR A 172 0.49 -11.20 -4.66
CA THR A 172 0.78 -10.32 -5.79
C THR A 172 1.08 -11.14 -7.03
N LEU A 173 0.54 -10.72 -8.17
CA LEU A 173 0.92 -11.22 -9.50
C LEU A 173 1.30 -10.02 -10.36
N GLY A 174 2.40 -10.11 -11.10
CA GLY A 174 2.85 -9.00 -11.90
C GLY A 174 3.87 -9.39 -12.95
N ALA A 175 4.28 -8.39 -13.71
CA ALA A 175 5.33 -8.50 -14.68
C ALA A 175 6.22 -7.25 -14.66
N GLN A 176 7.50 -7.43 -14.86
CA GLN A 176 8.49 -6.38 -14.93
C GLN A 176 9.24 -6.47 -16.25
N TYR A 177 9.42 -5.34 -16.92
CA TYR A 177 10.23 -5.22 -18.14
C TYR A 177 11.47 -4.38 -17.83
N GLN A 178 12.64 -4.97 -18.01
CA GLN A 178 13.93 -4.35 -17.71
C GLN A 178 14.45 -3.52 -18.89
N LEU A 179 14.69 -2.24 -18.66
CA LEU A 179 15.29 -1.28 -19.57
C LEU A 179 16.63 -0.80 -18.98
N GLN A 180 17.69 -1.54 -19.15
CA GLN A 180 19.01 -1.22 -18.57
C GLN A 180 18.94 -1.01 -17.04
N ARG A 181 19.00 0.25 -16.57
CA ARG A 181 18.93 0.63 -15.14
C ARG A 181 17.52 0.88 -14.64
N VAL A 182 16.54 0.96 -15.54
CA VAL A 182 15.14 1.21 -15.21
C VAL A 182 14.33 -0.03 -15.53
N SER A 183 13.36 -0.33 -14.71
CA SER A 183 12.34 -1.34 -15.01
C SER A 183 10.97 -0.70 -14.92
N VAL A 184 10.12 -1.01 -15.88
CA VAL A 184 8.69 -0.72 -15.81
C VAL A 184 8.01 -1.98 -15.29
N PHE A 185 7.06 -1.83 -14.38
CA PHE A 185 6.29 -2.98 -13.91
C PHE A 185 4.80 -2.66 -13.79
N ALA A 186 3.99 -3.71 -13.83
CA ALA A 186 2.59 -3.67 -13.49
C ALA A 186 2.24 -4.90 -12.64
N GLN A 187 1.38 -4.72 -11.64
CA GLN A 187 0.99 -5.79 -10.73
C GLN A 187 -0.44 -5.65 -10.24
N ALA A 188 -1.04 -6.79 -9.94
CA ALA A 188 -2.28 -6.89 -9.21
C ALA A 188 -2.01 -7.60 -7.89
N ALA A 189 -2.60 -7.13 -6.80
CA ALA A 189 -2.50 -7.78 -5.51
C ALA A 189 -3.89 -7.98 -4.89
N THR A 190 -4.01 -8.98 -4.03
CA THR A 190 -5.19 -9.23 -3.22
C THR A 190 -4.79 -9.39 -1.77
N LEU A 191 -5.60 -8.80 -0.88
CA LEU A 191 -5.45 -8.88 0.56
C LEU A 191 -6.77 -9.40 1.13
N PRO A 192 -6.78 -10.58 1.79
CA PRO A 192 -7.95 -11.04 2.53
C PRO A 192 -8.34 -10.05 3.61
N THR A 193 -9.59 -9.59 3.59
CA THR A 193 -10.16 -8.73 4.63
C THR A 193 -10.76 -9.57 5.73
N ARG A 194 -10.67 -9.08 6.97
CA ARG A 194 -11.26 -9.74 8.15
C ARG A 194 -12.39 -8.90 8.71
N ARG A 195 -13.35 -9.54 9.35
CA ARG A 195 -14.54 -8.89 9.95
C ARG A 195 -14.20 -7.79 10.96
N ASN A 196 -13.04 -7.85 11.61
CA ASN A 196 -12.61 -6.87 12.61
C ASN A 196 -11.73 -5.79 11.97
N PHE A 197 -12.15 -5.24 10.84
CA PHE A 197 -11.50 -4.12 10.17
C PHE A 197 -12.60 -3.24 9.57
N LEU A 198 -12.46 -1.91 9.62
CA LEU A 198 -13.49 -0.98 9.13
C LEU A 198 -13.77 -1.14 7.62
N ILE A 199 -12.82 -1.69 6.87
CA ILE A 199 -12.96 -2.05 5.46
C ILE A 199 -13.27 -3.56 5.38
N ASN A 200 -14.47 -3.97 5.71
CA ASN A 200 -14.85 -5.39 5.82
C ASN A 200 -16.08 -5.81 5.01
N GLY A 201 -16.60 -4.94 4.15
CA GLY A 201 -17.79 -5.23 3.33
C GLY A 201 -17.56 -6.28 2.24
N ALA A 202 -16.31 -6.63 1.91
CA ALA A 202 -15.97 -7.72 1.02
C ALA A 202 -14.88 -8.61 1.60
N ALA A 203 -14.82 -9.87 1.14
CA ALA A 203 -13.82 -10.84 1.60
C ALA A 203 -12.38 -10.48 1.23
N ASN A 204 -12.19 -9.63 0.21
CA ASN A 204 -10.88 -9.26 -0.28
C ASN A 204 -10.84 -7.77 -0.68
N THR A 205 -9.70 -7.16 -0.42
CA THR A 205 -9.26 -5.89 -1.04
C THR A 205 -8.37 -6.21 -2.23
N PHE A 206 -8.58 -5.52 -3.35
CA PHE A 206 -7.78 -5.65 -4.56
C PHE A 206 -6.98 -4.39 -4.80
N VAL A 207 -5.74 -4.54 -5.27
CA VAL A 207 -4.84 -3.44 -5.58
C VAL A 207 -4.30 -3.64 -7.00
N LEU A 208 -4.42 -2.62 -7.85
CA LEU A 208 -3.82 -2.58 -9.17
C LEU A 208 -2.80 -1.46 -9.21
N GLU A 209 -1.58 -1.76 -9.56
CA GLU A 209 -0.46 -0.82 -9.54
C GLU A 209 0.43 -0.96 -10.76
N ALA A 210 1.00 0.15 -11.18
CA ALA A 210 2.10 0.19 -12.14
C ALA A 210 3.16 1.18 -11.66
N GLY A 211 4.41 1.00 -12.10
CA GLY A 211 5.47 1.87 -11.62
C GLY A 211 6.80 1.66 -12.32
N LEU A 212 7.78 2.37 -11.78
CA LEU A 212 9.15 2.34 -12.24
C LEU A 212 10.07 1.91 -11.11
N ARG A 213 11.04 1.06 -11.40
CA ARG A 213 12.13 0.65 -10.51
C ARG A 213 13.46 1.10 -11.09
N PHE A 214 14.28 1.73 -10.27
CA PHE A 214 15.61 2.21 -10.63
C PHE A 214 16.65 1.33 -9.95
N ASN A 215 17.54 0.73 -10.73
CA ASN A 215 18.67 -0.02 -10.21
C ASN A 215 19.75 0.95 -9.70
N LEU A 216 19.97 0.97 -8.38
CA LEU A 216 20.91 1.86 -7.74
C LEU A 216 22.31 1.27 -7.67
N LEU A 217 22.44 0.04 -7.17
CA LEU A 217 23.72 -0.62 -6.86
C LEU A 217 23.59 -2.15 -7.01
N GLY A 218 24.73 -2.82 -7.15
CA GLY A 218 24.78 -4.27 -6.91
C GLY A 218 24.51 -4.56 -5.43
N ALA A 219 23.64 -5.51 -5.14
CA ALA A 219 23.31 -5.88 -3.76
C ALA A 219 24.45 -6.68 -3.07
N ILE A 220 25.38 -7.20 -3.85
CA ILE A 220 26.54 -7.96 -3.38
C ILE A 220 27.76 -7.44 -4.13
N GLU A 221 28.73 -6.90 -3.40
CA GLU A 221 30.09 -6.72 -3.94
C GLU A 221 30.69 -8.12 -4.15
N LYS A 222 30.97 -8.47 -5.41
CA LYS A 222 31.81 -9.63 -5.67
C LYS A 222 33.20 -9.25 -5.22
N LEU A 223 33.63 -9.80 -4.08
CA LEU A 223 35.04 -9.82 -3.69
C LEU A 223 35.79 -10.50 -4.85
N GLN A 224 36.63 -9.74 -5.53
CA GLN A 224 37.57 -10.22 -6.53
C GLN A 224 38.79 -10.77 -5.83
#